data_2c47a35470b7de158e02b67fc08ae016
#
_entry.id   2c47a35470b7de158e02b67fc08ae016
#
_cell.length_a   1.000
_cell.length_b   1.000
_cell.length_c   1.000
_cell.angle_alpha   90.00
_cell.angle_beta   90.00
_cell.angle_gamma   90.00
#
_symmetry.space_group_name_H-M   'P 1'
#
loop_
_entity.id
_entity.type
_entity.pdbx_description
1 polymer ?
#
loop_
_entity_poly.entity_id
_entity_poly.type
_entity_poly.pdbx_seq_one_letter_code
_entity_poly.pdbx_strand_id
1 'polypeptide(L)'
;MSLLHHDVQREPFAVASHFRDDFYACLTSRRDELFELTDALLCADGPVTAPVDLTLLAEHRRGHGSLYDALNHGRVDAARLRRTLAALPQPKAADGRLVLAVDVSNWLRPDAECSEDRLFCHTYGRGKDQHLMIPGWPYSFVAALETGRTSWCQLLDAVRLGPADDVAEVTAIQVRRVVEDLIVGGRWHEGDADILVVFDAGYDAPRMAHLLKGLPVEVLGRLRSDRVMRKPVPRPWICPPQGGRPPKHGKEFRFARPETWGDPDAATMQVTDRYGAARAMAWDRIHPRLTTRSAWIDHEGELPLIEGTLIRLEVDRLPGGGDPLPLWLWSSKTGLGGTDVDLRWQAFLRRFDLEHTFRMVKQTLGWTRPKLRSPEAADHWTWLIITAHTQLRLTRPLAEDLRRPWERPVEPNRLTPARVRRGFRNLRPILPCPARAPKPSRPGPGRPLGSKNKQPAARYDVGKTVRRPETIIERDQARS
;
A
#
# COMPACT_ATOMS: atom_id res chain seq x y z
N MET A 1 34.80 2.22 22.66
CA MET A 1 33.36 2.25 22.36
C MET A 1 32.66 3.07 23.42
N SER A 2 32.06 4.21 23.05
CA SER A 2 31.49 5.17 24.02
C SER A 2 30.16 4.65 24.61
N LEU A 3 29.94 4.93 25.89
CA LEU A 3 28.68 4.63 26.59
C LEU A 3 27.43 5.14 25.87
N LEU A 4 27.56 6.27 25.15
CA LEU A 4 26.50 6.85 24.31
C LEU A 4 26.09 5.94 23.15
N HIS A 5 26.98 5.08 22.63
CA HIS A 5 26.65 4.15 21.57
C HIS A 5 25.81 2.96 22.08
N HIS A 6 25.99 2.58 23.33
CA HIS A 6 25.20 1.52 23.96
C HIS A 6 23.74 1.94 24.25
N ASP A 7 23.49 3.19 24.64
CA ASP A 7 22.13 3.65 24.93
C ASP A 7 21.29 3.87 23.66
N VAL A 8 21.92 4.34 22.57
CA VAL A 8 21.25 4.53 21.27
C VAL A 8 20.79 3.20 20.64
N GLN A 9 21.41 2.06 20.98
CA GLN A 9 21.04 0.75 20.47
C GLN A 9 20.00 0.02 21.33
N ARG A 10 19.83 0.40 22.59
CA ARG A 10 18.90 -0.27 23.53
C ARG A 10 17.44 -0.12 23.11
N GLU A 11 17.00 1.07 22.74
CA GLU A 11 15.62 1.33 22.35
C GLU A 11 15.21 0.59 21.07
N PRO A 12 15.95 0.68 19.92
CA PRO A 12 15.65 -0.09 18.73
C PRO A 12 15.65 -1.60 18.95
N PHE A 13 16.57 -2.11 19.79
CA PHE A 13 16.61 -3.52 20.15
C PHE A 13 15.36 -3.94 20.94
N ALA A 14 14.93 -3.14 21.92
CA ALA A 14 13.73 -3.40 22.71
C ALA A 14 12.49 -3.41 21.82
N VAL A 15 12.34 -2.41 20.93
CA VAL A 15 11.20 -2.33 20.00
C VAL A 15 11.17 -3.54 19.06
N ALA A 16 12.31 -3.91 18.49
CA ALA A 16 12.40 -5.08 17.61
C ALA A 16 12.08 -6.39 18.36
N SER A 17 12.54 -6.51 19.62
CA SER A 17 12.30 -7.68 20.48
C SER A 17 10.82 -7.81 20.83
N HIS A 18 10.19 -6.74 21.33
CA HIS A 18 8.75 -6.73 21.62
C HIS A 18 7.90 -7.05 20.39
N PHE A 19 8.25 -6.47 19.24
CA PHE A 19 7.52 -6.77 18.00
C PHE A 19 7.59 -8.25 17.64
N ARG A 20 8.73 -8.93 17.86
CA ARG A 20 8.86 -10.37 17.58
C ARG A 20 7.97 -11.22 18.49
N ASP A 21 7.88 -10.86 19.77
CA ASP A 21 7.00 -11.53 20.74
C ASP A 21 5.52 -11.29 20.38
N ASP A 22 5.15 -10.06 20.05
CA ASP A 22 3.80 -9.70 19.61
C ASP A 22 3.42 -10.39 18.31
N PHE A 23 4.33 -10.45 17.34
CA PHE A 23 4.12 -11.19 16.09
C PHE A 23 3.86 -12.68 16.39
N TYR A 24 4.69 -13.29 17.22
CA TYR A 24 4.47 -14.68 17.60
C TYR A 24 3.13 -14.90 18.29
N ALA A 25 2.68 -13.95 19.10
CA ALA A 25 1.36 -13.98 19.75
C ALA A 25 0.18 -13.82 18.75
N CYS A 26 0.43 -13.23 17.56
CA CYS A 26 -0.56 -13.16 16.47
C CYS A 26 -0.68 -14.47 15.69
N LEU A 27 0.26 -15.39 15.82
CA LEU A 27 0.23 -16.70 15.17
C LEU A 27 -0.58 -17.66 16.04
N THR A 28 -1.77 -18.07 15.59
CA THR A 28 -2.71 -18.86 16.41
C THR A 28 -2.71 -20.36 16.11
N SER A 29 -2.24 -20.76 14.92
CA SER A 29 -2.03 -22.16 14.52
C SER A 29 -0.73 -22.28 13.73
N ARG A 30 -0.01 -23.40 13.87
CA ARG A 30 1.32 -23.62 13.27
C ARG A 30 2.30 -22.48 13.58
N ARG A 31 2.24 -21.99 14.81
CA ARG A 31 2.94 -20.77 15.26
C ARG A 31 4.44 -20.83 15.06
N ASP A 32 5.04 -21.93 15.52
CA ASP A 32 6.48 -22.10 15.48
C ASP A 32 6.99 -22.19 14.03
N GLU A 33 6.24 -22.93 13.18
CA GLU A 33 6.56 -23.11 11.77
C GLU A 33 6.52 -21.78 11.00
N LEU A 34 5.45 -21.00 11.20
CA LEU A 34 5.29 -19.70 10.55
C LEU A 34 6.34 -18.67 11.02
N PHE A 35 6.67 -18.71 12.32
CA PHE A 35 7.69 -17.84 12.89
C PHE A 35 9.08 -18.18 12.34
N GLU A 36 9.45 -19.46 12.35
CA GLU A 36 10.73 -19.95 11.81
C GLU A 36 10.83 -19.68 10.30
N LEU A 37 9.73 -19.79 9.56
CA LEU A 37 9.68 -19.45 8.15
C LEU A 37 9.99 -17.97 7.92
N THR A 38 9.50 -17.08 8.79
CA THR A 38 9.81 -15.66 8.72
C THR A 38 11.28 -15.38 9.03
N ASP A 39 11.86 -16.06 10.01
CA ASP A 39 13.31 -15.96 10.31
C ASP A 39 14.16 -16.46 9.14
N ALA A 40 13.81 -17.61 8.55
CA ALA A 40 14.49 -18.13 7.38
C ALA A 40 14.43 -17.15 6.20
N LEU A 41 13.26 -16.52 5.98
CA LEU A 41 13.08 -15.50 4.96
C LEU A 41 14.02 -14.30 5.14
N LEU A 42 14.24 -13.89 6.39
CA LEU A 42 15.12 -12.77 6.73
C LEU A 42 16.61 -13.14 6.65
N CYS A 43 16.96 -14.39 6.96
CA CYS A 43 18.35 -14.88 6.99
C CYS A 43 18.82 -15.48 5.65
N ALA A 44 17.95 -15.67 4.68
CA ALA A 44 18.31 -16.24 3.38
C ALA A 44 19.28 -15.34 2.61
N ASP A 45 20.29 -15.95 2.00
CA ASP A 45 21.23 -15.26 1.14
C ASP A 45 20.61 -15.00 -0.24
N GLY A 46 20.71 -13.74 -0.69
CA GLY A 46 20.19 -13.35 -1.99
C GLY A 46 18.65 -13.36 -2.07
N PRO A 47 18.10 -13.26 -3.28
CA PRO A 47 16.65 -13.29 -3.52
C PRO A 47 16.05 -14.66 -3.25
N VAL A 48 14.87 -14.69 -2.63
CA VAL A 48 14.07 -15.92 -2.48
C VAL A 48 13.39 -16.24 -3.81
N THR A 49 13.91 -17.22 -4.52
CA THR A 49 13.38 -17.65 -5.83
C THR A 49 12.48 -18.86 -5.71
N ALA A 50 12.81 -19.79 -4.82
CA ALA A 50 12.01 -20.95 -4.48
C ALA A 50 11.77 -20.97 -2.95
N PRO A 51 10.54 -20.78 -2.48
CA PRO A 51 10.26 -20.75 -1.04
C PRO A 51 10.66 -22.05 -0.33
N VAL A 52 10.67 -23.18 -1.01
CA VAL A 52 11.13 -24.45 -0.44
C VAL A 52 12.58 -24.40 0.01
N ASP A 53 13.43 -23.58 -0.61
CA ASP A 53 14.84 -23.43 -0.24
C ASP A 53 15.01 -22.83 1.16
N LEU A 54 13.99 -22.10 1.66
CA LEU A 54 13.98 -21.57 3.03
C LEU A 54 14.01 -22.70 4.07
N THR A 55 13.54 -23.88 3.73
CA THR A 55 13.56 -25.04 4.63
C THR A 55 14.93 -25.69 4.78
N LEU A 56 15.91 -25.25 3.99
CA LEU A 56 17.30 -25.68 4.08
C LEU A 56 18.13 -24.82 5.04
N LEU A 57 17.56 -23.71 5.52
CA LEU A 57 18.23 -22.78 6.41
C LEU A 57 18.11 -23.24 7.86
N ALA A 58 19.14 -22.94 8.65
CA ALA A 58 19.22 -23.32 10.07
C ALA A 58 18.07 -22.71 10.91
N GLU A 59 17.53 -21.59 10.48
CA GLU A 59 16.42 -20.90 11.12
C GLU A 59 15.09 -21.67 11.00
N HIS A 60 14.92 -22.48 9.94
CA HIS A 60 13.77 -23.36 9.75
C HIS A 60 14.12 -24.76 10.23
N ARG A 61 13.90 -25.05 11.51
CA ARG A 61 14.33 -26.30 12.19
C ARG A 61 13.43 -27.51 11.87
N ARG A 62 12.58 -27.43 10.84
CA ARG A 62 11.55 -28.43 10.51
C ARG A 62 11.73 -28.94 9.08
N GLY A 63 11.14 -30.11 8.77
CA GLY A 63 11.21 -30.69 7.43
C GLY A 63 10.49 -29.81 6.37
N HIS A 64 10.87 -29.95 5.11
CA HIS A 64 10.35 -29.12 4.00
C HIS A 64 8.82 -29.16 3.86
N GLY A 65 8.17 -30.28 4.18
CA GLY A 65 6.71 -30.38 4.13
C GLY A 65 5.98 -29.45 5.09
N SER A 66 6.63 -29.06 6.21
CA SER A 66 6.03 -28.18 7.21
C SER A 66 5.82 -26.75 6.71
N LEU A 67 6.57 -26.28 5.71
CA LEU A 67 6.40 -24.95 5.13
C LEU A 67 5.02 -24.80 4.50
N TYR A 68 4.69 -25.66 3.55
CA TYR A 68 3.39 -25.58 2.88
C TYR A 68 2.23 -26.00 3.80
N ASP A 69 2.47 -26.94 4.72
CA ASP A 69 1.50 -27.28 5.75
C ASP A 69 1.21 -26.09 6.66
N ALA A 70 2.23 -25.34 7.07
CA ALA A 70 2.06 -24.13 7.87
C ALA A 70 1.31 -23.02 7.13
N LEU A 71 1.57 -22.80 5.83
CA LEU A 71 0.85 -21.82 5.02
C LEU A 71 -0.62 -22.23 4.77
N ASN A 72 -0.89 -23.52 4.57
CA ASN A 72 -2.25 -24.02 4.29
C ASN A 72 -3.11 -24.19 5.54
N HIS A 73 -2.54 -24.56 6.68
CA HIS A 73 -3.26 -24.89 7.92
C HIS A 73 -2.92 -24.01 9.11
N GLY A 74 -1.92 -23.12 8.94
CA GLY A 74 -1.60 -22.10 9.92
C GLY A 74 -2.70 -21.04 9.98
N ARG A 75 -2.65 -20.21 11.01
CA ARG A 75 -3.57 -19.08 11.18
C ARG A 75 -2.82 -17.88 11.73
N VAL A 76 -3.06 -16.74 11.11
CA VAL A 76 -2.58 -15.42 11.52
C VAL A 76 -3.78 -14.60 11.97
N ASP A 77 -3.77 -14.10 13.20
CA ASP A 77 -4.70 -13.08 13.64
C ASP A 77 -4.31 -11.74 13.01
N ALA A 78 -4.82 -11.52 11.79
CA ALA A 78 -4.53 -10.32 11.02
C ALA A 78 -5.06 -9.05 11.71
N ALA A 79 -6.15 -9.12 12.47
CA ALA A 79 -6.69 -7.98 13.18
C ALA A 79 -5.75 -7.53 14.32
N ARG A 80 -5.26 -8.49 15.11
CA ARG A 80 -4.26 -8.22 16.14
C ARG A 80 -2.94 -7.72 15.55
N LEU A 81 -2.49 -8.34 14.45
CA LEU A 81 -1.23 -7.95 13.80
C LEU A 81 -1.28 -6.52 13.24
N ARG A 82 -2.41 -6.10 12.63
CA ARG A 82 -2.61 -4.71 12.20
C ARG A 82 -2.49 -3.72 13.37
N ARG A 83 -3.17 -4.00 14.49
CA ARG A 83 -3.06 -3.16 15.70
C ARG A 83 -1.62 -3.09 16.20
N THR A 84 -0.90 -4.22 16.21
CA THR A 84 0.53 -4.26 16.56
C THR A 84 1.35 -3.38 15.61
N LEU A 85 1.13 -3.48 14.29
CA LEU A 85 1.83 -2.65 13.29
C LEU A 85 1.50 -1.17 13.44
N ALA A 86 0.23 -0.83 13.68
CA ALA A 86 -0.21 0.55 13.89
C ALA A 86 0.37 1.15 15.17
N ALA A 87 0.54 0.36 16.23
CA ALA A 87 1.12 0.80 17.51
C ALA A 87 2.64 1.02 17.47
N LEU A 88 3.36 0.55 16.43
CA LEU A 88 4.78 0.83 16.26
C LEU A 88 5.05 2.33 16.04
N PRO A 89 6.27 2.83 16.32
CA PRO A 89 6.67 4.16 15.91
C PRO A 89 6.50 4.36 14.40
N GLN A 90 5.59 5.25 14.02
CA GLN A 90 5.28 5.53 12.62
C GLN A 90 6.19 6.62 12.07
N PRO A 91 6.59 6.52 10.79
CA PRO A 91 7.27 7.62 10.12
C PRO A 91 6.32 8.81 9.96
N LYS A 92 6.85 10.01 10.14
CA LYS A 92 6.10 11.25 9.99
C LYS A 92 6.73 12.12 8.90
N ALA A 93 5.92 12.93 8.23
CA ALA A 93 6.39 13.94 7.29
C ALA A 93 7.11 15.10 8.02
N ALA A 94 7.72 16.03 7.26
CA ALA A 94 8.48 17.13 7.82
C ALA A 94 7.64 18.07 8.70
N ASP A 95 6.33 18.15 8.45
CA ASP A 95 5.35 18.90 9.24
C ASP A 95 4.77 18.10 10.43
N GLY A 96 5.32 16.91 10.70
CA GLY A 96 4.89 16.04 11.79
C GLY A 96 3.64 15.19 11.49
N ARG A 97 3.00 15.36 10.33
CA ARG A 97 1.80 14.60 9.97
C ARG A 97 2.12 13.17 9.51
N LEU A 98 1.17 12.27 9.68
CA LEU A 98 1.21 10.95 9.07
C LEU A 98 0.81 11.06 7.59
N VAL A 99 1.59 10.40 6.72
CA VAL A 99 1.29 10.29 5.29
C VAL A 99 1.15 8.81 4.95
N LEU A 100 -0.04 8.41 4.53
CA LEU A 100 -0.33 7.04 4.09
C LEU A 100 -0.38 7.01 2.57
N ALA A 101 0.21 6.00 1.96
CA ALA A 101 0.03 5.69 0.54
C ALA A 101 -0.78 4.42 0.39
N VAL A 102 -1.70 4.44 -0.57
CA VAL A 102 -2.50 3.28 -0.96
C VAL A 102 -2.19 2.92 -2.39
N ASP A 103 -1.90 1.65 -2.62
CA ASP A 103 -1.63 1.15 -3.97
C ASP A 103 -1.97 -0.33 -4.09
N VAL A 104 -2.28 -0.78 -5.32
CA VAL A 104 -2.59 -2.18 -5.61
C VAL A 104 -1.39 -2.86 -6.24
N SER A 105 -1.01 -4.01 -5.68
CA SER A 105 0.05 -4.84 -6.21
C SER A 105 -0.46 -6.22 -6.56
N ASN A 106 -0.13 -6.72 -7.76
CA ASN A 106 -0.66 -7.97 -8.28
C ASN A 106 0.28 -9.14 -7.96
N TRP A 107 -0.32 -10.25 -7.50
CA TRP A 107 0.29 -11.57 -7.48
C TRP A 107 -0.27 -12.37 -8.66
N LEU A 108 0.42 -12.35 -9.79
CA LEU A 108 -0.03 -12.98 -11.02
C LEU A 108 0.02 -14.51 -10.92
N ARG A 109 -1.06 -15.15 -11.36
CA ARG A 109 -1.28 -16.61 -11.30
C ARG A 109 -1.97 -17.12 -12.57
N PRO A 110 -1.32 -16.97 -13.76
CA PRO A 110 -1.92 -17.41 -15.02
C PRO A 110 -2.08 -18.92 -15.12
N ASP A 111 -1.18 -19.67 -14.48
CA ASP A 111 -1.07 -21.14 -14.52
C ASP A 111 -1.84 -21.84 -13.39
N ALA A 112 -2.66 -21.14 -12.63
CA ALA A 112 -3.29 -21.66 -11.41
C ALA A 112 -4.80 -21.83 -11.54
N GLU A 113 -5.28 -22.58 -12.54
CA GLU A 113 -6.71 -22.78 -12.78
C GLU A 113 -7.46 -23.38 -11.57
N CYS A 114 -6.75 -24.08 -10.68
CA CYS A 114 -7.32 -24.65 -9.46
C CYS A 114 -7.27 -23.69 -8.26
N SER A 115 -6.92 -22.41 -8.45
CA SER A 115 -6.94 -21.40 -7.41
C SER A 115 -8.20 -20.56 -7.51
N GLU A 116 -8.89 -20.43 -6.39
CA GLU A 116 -10.12 -19.65 -6.24
C GLU A 116 -9.83 -18.15 -6.29
N ASP A 117 -10.87 -17.34 -6.48
CA ASP A 117 -10.88 -15.89 -6.35
C ASP A 117 -9.84 -15.15 -7.18
N ARG A 118 -9.40 -15.74 -8.29
CA ARG A 118 -8.51 -15.00 -9.21
C ARG A 118 -9.30 -13.95 -9.97
N LEU A 119 -8.65 -12.78 -10.13
CA LEU A 119 -9.16 -11.68 -10.93
C LEU A 119 -8.26 -11.44 -12.13
N PHE A 120 -8.82 -10.83 -13.18
CA PHE A 120 -8.01 -10.24 -14.24
C PHE A 120 -7.27 -9.02 -13.72
N CYS A 121 -5.97 -9.17 -13.49
CA CYS A 121 -5.07 -8.11 -13.06
C CYS A 121 -4.58 -7.33 -14.28
N HIS A 122 -4.73 -6.02 -14.23
CA HIS A 122 -4.19 -5.13 -15.23
C HIS A 122 -2.67 -5.04 -15.08
N THR A 123 -1.95 -5.29 -16.16
CA THR A 123 -0.49 -5.18 -16.23
C THR A 123 -0.09 -4.41 -17.48
N TYR A 124 1.03 -3.68 -17.40
CA TYR A 124 1.59 -2.99 -18.55
C TYR A 124 2.54 -3.93 -19.29
N GLY A 125 2.34 -4.07 -20.60
CA GLY A 125 3.27 -4.76 -21.50
C GLY A 125 4.52 -3.93 -21.77
N ARG A 126 5.49 -4.51 -22.50
CA ARG A 126 6.72 -3.81 -22.88
C ARG A 126 6.52 -2.77 -23.98
N GLY A 127 5.44 -2.87 -24.76
CA GLY A 127 5.09 -1.89 -25.80
C GLY A 127 4.32 -0.70 -25.23
N LYS A 128 4.46 0.46 -25.89
CA LYS A 128 3.67 1.65 -25.56
C LYS A 128 2.19 1.29 -25.74
N ASP A 129 1.38 1.57 -24.70
CA ASP A 129 -0.07 1.31 -24.67
C ASP A 129 -0.51 -0.18 -24.70
N GLN A 130 0.41 -1.12 -24.47
CA GLN A 130 0.03 -2.53 -24.30
C GLN A 130 -0.50 -2.80 -22.89
N HIS A 131 -1.80 -3.05 -22.81
CA HIS A 131 -2.47 -3.46 -21.59
C HIS A 131 -2.78 -4.95 -21.62
N LEU A 132 -2.24 -5.69 -20.67
CA LEU A 132 -2.47 -7.12 -20.53
C LEU A 132 -3.34 -7.38 -19.30
N MET A 133 -4.32 -8.27 -19.47
CA MET A 133 -5.17 -8.76 -18.39
C MET A 133 -4.75 -10.17 -18.02
N ILE A 134 -4.00 -10.33 -16.94
CA ILE A 134 -3.44 -11.61 -16.50
C ILE A 134 -4.14 -12.07 -15.22
N PRO A 135 -4.58 -13.34 -15.14
CA PRO A 135 -5.20 -13.87 -13.92
C PRO A 135 -4.25 -13.81 -12.71
N GLY A 136 -4.79 -13.41 -11.56
CA GLY A 136 -4.01 -13.32 -10.32
C GLY A 136 -4.83 -12.87 -9.13
N TRP A 137 -4.13 -12.60 -8.04
CA TRP A 137 -4.68 -12.03 -6.82
C TRP A 137 -4.12 -10.60 -6.64
N PRO A 138 -4.92 -9.57 -6.91
CA PRO A 138 -4.52 -8.20 -6.59
C PRO A 138 -4.68 -7.94 -5.09
N TYR A 139 -3.70 -7.28 -4.50
CA TYR A 139 -3.72 -6.87 -3.09
C TYR A 139 -3.65 -5.35 -3.00
N SER A 140 -4.58 -4.75 -2.27
CA SER A 140 -4.51 -3.36 -1.83
C SER A 140 -3.64 -3.28 -0.60
N PHE A 141 -2.61 -2.42 -0.63
CA PHE A 141 -1.71 -2.16 0.49
C PHE A 141 -1.88 -0.75 1.00
N VAL A 142 -1.80 -0.60 2.32
CA VAL A 142 -1.69 0.69 3.00
C VAL A 142 -0.35 0.76 3.70
N ALA A 143 0.41 1.82 3.44
CA ALA A 143 1.72 2.02 4.02
C ALA A 143 1.93 3.46 4.48
N ALA A 144 2.57 3.67 5.63
CA ALA A 144 3.04 4.97 6.07
C ALA A 144 4.40 5.30 5.42
N LEU A 145 4.50 6.51 4.85
CA LEU A 145 5.68 6.97 4.11
C LEU A 145 6.66 7.68 5.04
N GLU A 146 7.96 7.38 4.89
CA GLU A 146 9.03 8.10 5.57
C GLU A 146 9.34 9.45 4.90
N THR A 147 9.89 10.40 5.65
CA THR A 147 10.37 11.68 5.13
C THR A 147 11.74 11.54 4.49
N GLY A 148 12.05 12.44 3.59
CA GLY A 148 13.37 12.51 2.95
C GLY A 148 13.59 11.45 1.87
N ARG A 149 14.84 11.25 1.45
CA ARG A 149 15.22 10.31 0.39
C ARG A 149 15.46 8.93 1.00
N THR A 150 14.48 8.05 0.92
CA THR A 150 14.53 6.70 1.49
C THR A 150 13.89 5.69 0.54
N SER A 151 14.14 4.41 0.75
CA SER A 151 13.44 3.30 0.11
C SER A 151 12.58 2.53 1.11
N TRP A 152 12.27 3.13 2.24
CA TRP A 152 11.51 2.55 3.30
C TRP A 152 10.10 3.12 3.36
N CYS A 153 9.15 2.28 3.70
CA CYS A 153 7.84 2.64 4.23
C CYS A 153 7.46 1.63 5.32
N GLN A 154 6.47 1.96 6.14
CA GLN A 154 5.89 1.01 7.08
C GLN A 154 4.61 0.43 6.48
N LEU A 155 4.64 -0.84 6.08
CA LEU A 155 3.43 -1.54 5.67
C LEU A 155 2.51 -1.73 6.88
N LEU A 156 1.27 -1.28 6.78
CA LEU A 156 0.27 -1.32 7.86
C LEU A 156 -0.81 -2.36 7.61
N ASP A 157 -1.21 -2.54 6.36
CA ASP A 157 -2.27 -3.48 6.01
C ASP A 157 -2.14 -3.96 4.56
N ALA A 158 -2.67 -5.15 4.30
CA ALA A 158 -2.86 -5.69 2.95
C ALA A 158 -4.19 -6.44 2.89
N VAL A 159 -4.98 -6.15 1.86
CA VAL A 159 -6.27 -6.79 1.60
C VAL A 159 -6.28 -7.34 0.18
N ARG A 160 -6.58 -8.64 0.03
CA ARG A 160 -6.79 -9.27 -1.27
C ARG A 160 -8.16 -8.83 -1.81
N LEU A 161 -8.16 -8.32 -3.03
CA LEU A 161 -9.39 -7.96 -3.73
C LEU A 161 -10.01 -9.21 -4.35
N GLY A 162 -11.28 -9.42 -4.10
CA GLY A 162 -12.05 -10.57 -4.57
C GLY A 162 -12.91 -10.28 -5.79
N PRO A 163 -13.48 -11.34 -6.41
CA PRO A 163 -14.51 -11.20 -7.44
C PRO A 163 -15.71 -10.42 -6.91
N ALA A 164 -16.22 -9.52 -7.74
CA ALA A 164 -17.35 -8.63 -7.42
C ALA A 164 -17.10 -7.55 -6.35
N ASP A 165 -15.88 -7.40 -5.83
CA ASP A 165 -15.55 -6.30 -4.94
C ASP A 165 -15.57 -4.94 -5.67
N ASP A 166 -16.17 -3.92 -5.05
CA ASP A 166 -15.92 -2.53 -5.39
C ASP A 166 -14.60 -2.10 -4.76
N VAL A 167 -13.59 -1.87 -5.60
CA VAL A 167 -12.23 -1.55 -5.14
C VAL A 167 -12.19 -0.30 -4.26
N ALA A 168 -13.02 0.72 -4.55
CA ALA A 168 -13.04 1.95 -3.77
C ALA A 168 -13.64 1.73 -2.38
N GLU A 169 -14.71 0.96 -2.28
CA GLU A 169 -15.36 0.64 -0.99
C GLU A 169 -14.47 -0.24 -0.12
N VAL A 170 -13.93 -1.33 -0.69
CA VAL A 170 -12.99 -2.21 0.04
C VAL A 170 -11.78 -1.41 0.54
N THR A 171 -11.22 -0.52 -0.31
CA THR A 171 -10.10 0.32 0.08
C THR A 171 -10.50 1.36 1.13
N ALA A 172 -11.69 1.94 1.05
CA ALA A 172 -12.16 2.89 2.06
C ALA A 172 -12.34 2.21 3.43
N ILE A 173 -12.91 1.00 3.46
CA ILE A 173 -13.02 0.17 4.68
C ILE A 173 -11.62 -0.16 5.22
N GLN A 174 -10.68 -0.50 4.34
CA GLN A 174 -9.29 -0.77 4.72
C GLN A 174 -8.62 0.45 5.33
N VAL A 175 -8.69 1.62 4.70
CA VAL A 175 -8.09 2.87 5.19
C VAL A 175 -8.74 3.30 6.50
N ARG A 176 -10.08 3.21 6.61
CA ARG A 176 -10.80 3.52 7.87
C ARG A 176 -10.24 2.71 9.03
N ARG A 177 -10.15 1.40 8.87
CA ARG A 177 -9.62 0.49 9.88
C ARG A 177 -8.18 0.82 10.26
N VAL A 178 -7.32 1.14 9.28
CA VAL A 178 -5.93 1.53 9.54
C VAL A 178 -5.87 2.84 10.34
N VAL A 179 -6.68 3.83 9.98
CA VAL A 179 -6.75 5.11 10.70
C VAL A 179 -7.25 4.92 12.13
N GLU A 180 -8.29 4.12 12.34
CA GLU A 180 -8.81 3.77 13.66
C GLU A 180 -7.76 3.05 14.52
N ASP A 181 -7.04 2.07 13.93
CA ASP A 181 -5.94 1.37 14.62
C ASP A 181 -4.77 2.33 14.98
N LEU A 182 -4.45 3.33 14.14
CA LEU A 182 -3.45 4.36 14.43
C LEU A 182 -3.88 5.28 15.58
N ILE A 183 -5.15 5.65 15.63
CA ILE A 183 -5.72 6.45 16.73
C ILE A 183 -5.67 5.65 18.05
N VAL A 184 -6.15 4.42 18.05
CA VAL A 184 -6.12 3.52 19.21
C VAL A 184 -4.67 3.26 19.66
N GLY A 185 -3.74 3.13 18.70
CA GLY A 185 -2.32 2.96 18.96
C GLY A 185 -1.59 4.23 19.45
N GLY A 186 -2.30 5.36 19.63
CA GLY A 186 -1.72 6.63 20.12
C GLY A 186 -0.75 7.26 19.10
N ARG A 187 -0.98 7.07 17.80
CA ARG A 187 -0.14 7.64 16.74
C ARG A 187 -0.73 8.92 16.15
N TRP A 188 -2.01 9.13 16.36
CA TRP A 188 -2.74 10.35 16.05
C TRP A 188 -3.65 10.70 17.24
N HIS A 189 -3.72 11.98 17.61
CA HIS A 189 -4.55 12.51 18.68
C HIS A 189 -5.40 13.66 18.16
N GLU A 190 -6.49 13.93 18.84
CA GLU A 190 -7.32 15.10 18.54
C GLU A 190 -6.49 16.39 18.64
N GLY A 191 -6.56 17.21 17.60
CA GLY A 191 -5.72 18.41 17.45
C GLY A 191 -4.48 18.22 16.60
N ASP A 192 -4.05 16.98 16.32
CA ASP A 192 -3.01 16.73 15.33
C ASP A 192 -3.50 17.08 13.91
N ALA A 193 -2.57 17.35 12.99
CA ALA A 193 -2.91 17.53 11.59
C ALA A 193 -3.57 16.26 11.02
N ASP A 194 -4.56 16.43 10.14
CA ASP A 194 -5.24 15.31 9.47
C ASP A 194 -4.24 14.37 8.81
N ILE A 195 -4.48 13.07 8.89
CA ILE A 195 -3.68 12.04 8.22
C ILE A 195 -3.84 12.21 6.70
N LEU A 196 -2.75 12.45 5.98
CA LEU A 196 -2.78 12.59 4.53
C LEU A 196 -2.77 11.20 3.88
N VAL A 197 -3.84 10.84 3.15
CA VAL A 197 -3.93 9.58 2.41
C VAL A 197 -3.77 9.84 0.92
N VAL A 198 -2.74 9.23 0.33
CA VAL A 198 -2.32 9.47 -1.05
C VAL A 198 -2.74 8.30 -1.93
N PHE A 199 -3.48 8.60 -3.02
CA PHE A 199 -3.98 7.65 -4.00
C PHE A 199 -3.43 7.92 -5.40
N ASP A 200 -3.26 6.85 -6.19
CA ASP A 200 -2.97 6.99 -7.63
C ASP A 200 -4.23 7.25 -8.46
N ALA A 201 -4.05 7.50 -9.77
CA ALA A 201 -5.11 7.76 -10.74
C ALA A 201 -6.12 6.59 -10.94
N GLY A 202 -5.83 5.43 -10.37
CA GLY A 202 -6.75 4.29 -10.33
C GLY A 202 -7.98 4.52 -9.43
N TYR A 203 -7.90 5.47 -8.50
CA TYR A 203 -8.95 5.83 -7.56
C TYR A 203 -9.61 7.16 -7.92
N ASP A 204 -10.92 7.27 -7.68
CA ASP A 204 -11.62 8.55 -7.74
C ASP A 204 -11.44 9.29 -6.40
N ALA A 205 -10.50 10.24 -6.34
CA ALA A 205 -10.15 10.94 -5.10
C ALA A 205 -11.35 11.64 -4.44
N PRO A 206 -12.25 12.34 -5.15
CA PRO A 206 -13.49 12.87 -4.57
C PRO A 206 -14.40 11.80 -3.95
N ARG A 207 -14.55 10.63 -4.60
CA ARG A 207 -15.31 9.52 -4.04
C ARG A 207 -14.64 8.98 -2.76
N MET A 208 -13.32 8.81 -2.77
CA MET A 208 -12.58 8.38 -1.58
C MET A 208 -12.74 9.36 -0.42
N ALA A 209 -12.71 10.68 -0.69
CA ALA A 209 -12.97 11.70 0.33
C ALA A 209 -14.38 11.59 0.93
N HIS A 210 -15.38 11.27 0.10
CA HIS A 210 -16.75 11.02 0.57
C HIS A 210 -16.85 9.76 1.45
N LEU A 211 -16.24 8.65 1.02
CA LEU A 211 -16.27 7.37 1.74
C LEU A 211 -15.50 7.43 3.08
N LEU A 212 -14.49 8.28 3.17
CA LEU A 212 -13.67 8.48 4.38
C LEU A 212 -14.16 9.64 5.25
N LYS A 213 -15.30 10.25 4.91
CA LYS A 213 -15.89 11.33 5.71
C LYS A 213 -16.08 10.89 7.18
N GLY A 214 -15.82 11.81 8.08
CA GLY A 214 -15.92 11.59 9.54
C GLY A 214 -14.66 11.03 10.18
N LEU A 215 -13.59 10.79 9.41
CA LEU A 215 -12.25 10.48 9.91
C LEU A 215 -11.35 11.73 9.85
N PRO A 216 -10.30 11.82 10.68
CA PRO A 216 -9.29 12.87 10.59
C PRO A 216 -8.35 12.63 9.41
N VAL A 217 -8.89 12.65 8.20
CA VAL A 217 -8.22 12.27 6.96
C VAL A 217 -8.34 13.36 5.91
N GLU A 218 -7.23 13.73 5.32
CA GLU A 218 -7.16 14.46 4.07
C GLU A 218 -6.85 13.48 2.92
N VAL A 219 -7.66 13.47 1.88
CA VAL A 219 -7.43 12.66 0.68
C VAL A 219 -6.67 13.47 -0.35
N LEU A 220 -5.59 12.93 -0.87
CA LEU A 220 -4.83 13.47 -2.00
C LEU A 220 -4.77 12.41 -3.10
N GLY A 221 -5.29 12.71 -4.28
CA GLY A 221 -5.28 11.76 -5.38
C GLY A 221 -4.89 12.39 -6.72
N ARG A 222 -4.25 11.58 -7.56
CA ARG A 222 -3.96 11.95 -8.94
C ARG A 222 -5.23 11.89 -9.77
N LEU A 223 -5.46 12.91 -10.58
CA LEU A 223 -6.52 12.94 -11.58
C LEU A 223 -5.95 12.75 -12.99
N ARG A 224 -6.73 12.17 -13.87
CA ARG A 224 -6.38 12.03 -15.29
C ARG A 224 -6.46 13.38 -15.98
N SER A 225 -5.60 13.61 -16.94
CA SER A 225 -5.46 14.89 -17.67
C SER A 225 -6.66 15.25 -18.58
N ASP A 226 -7.58 14.32 -18.80
CA ASP A 226 -8.79 14.49 -19.60
C ASP A 226 -10.04 14.89 -18.77
N ARG A 227 -9.87 15.14 -17.47
CA ARG A 227 -10.99 15.46 -16.56
C ARG A 227 -11.59 16.85 -16.84
N VAL A 228 -12.90 16.92 -16.60
CA VAL A 228 -13.67 18.16 -16.51
C VAL A 228 -14.24 18.26 -15.12
N MET A 229 -13.96 19.36 -14.44
CA MET A 229 -14.48 19.66 -13.11
C MET A 229 -15.29 20.97 -13.12
N ARG A 230 -15.77 21.41 -11.98
CA ARG A 230 -16.55 22.63 -11.81
C ARG A 230 -15.86 23.57 -10.84
N LYS A 231 -15.94 24.85 -11.14
CA LYS A 231 -15.56 25.92 -10.22
C LYS A 231 -16.65 26.12 -9.16
N PRO A 232 -16.32 26.72 -8.01
CA PRO A 232 -17.34 27.17 -7.08
C PRO A 232 -18.24 28.22 -7.72
N VAL A 233 -19.47 28.32 -7.23
CA VAL A 233 -20.36 29.45 -7.59
C VAL A 233 -19.82 30.71 -6.92
N PRO A 234 -19.68 31.84 -7.65
CA PRO A 234 -19.24 33.10 -7.07
C PRO A 234 -20.13 33.51 -5.88
N ARG A 235 -19.53 34.06 -4.86
CA ARG A 235 -20.24 34.61 -3.69
C ARG A 235 -19.84 36.07 -3.47
N PRO A 236 -20.79 37.01 -3.39
CA PRO A 236 -22.26 36.82 -3.49
C PRO A 236 -22.70 36.39 -4.88
N TRP A 237 -23.70 35.50 -4.95
CA TRP A 237 -24.35 35.18 -6.23
C TRP A 237 -25.28 36.31 -6.64
N ILE A 238 -25.10 36.81 -7.84
CA ILE A 238 -25.94 37.82 -8.41
C ILE A 238 -27.07 37.14 -9.20
N CYS A 239 -28.31 37.31 -8.74
CA CYS A 239 -29.48 36.78 -9.44
C CYS A 239 -29.63 37.44 -10.81
N PRO A 240 -29.70 36.65 -11.90
CA PRO A 240 -29.93 37.23 -13.23
C PRO A 240 -31.32 37.83 -13.31
N PRO A 241 -31.55 38.83 -14.25
CA PRO A 241 -32.84 39.50 -14.38
C PRO A 241 -34.03 38.54 -14.59
N GLN A 242 -33.79 37.38 -15.19
CA GLN A 242 -34.81 36.34 -15.44
C GLN A 242 -35.16 35.55 -14.16
N GLY A 243 -34.55 35.84 -13.03
CA GLY A 243 -34.73 35.10 -11.79
C GLY A 243 -34.08 33.73 -11.86
N GLY A 244 -34.35 32.89 -10.89
CA GLY A 244 -33.94 31.52 -10.83
C GLY A 244 -33.25 31.13 -9.50
N ARG A 245 -33.17 29.82 -9.25
CA ARG A 245 -32.42 29.27 -8.10
C ARG A 245 -30.92 29.41 -8.32
N PRO A 246 -30.13 29.75 -7.30
CA PRO A 246 -28.69 29.72 -7.39
C PRO A 246 -28.18 28.37 -7.96
N PRO A 247 -27.29 28.40 -8.96
CA PRO A 247 -26.75 27.17 -9.52
C PRO A 247 -25.93 26.41 -8.44
N LYS A 248 -25.99 25.09 -8.48
CA LYS A 248 -25.18 24.24 -7.58
C LYS A 248 -23.70 24.27 -7.96
N HIS A 249 -23.39 24.47 -9.25
CA HIS A 249 -22.04 24.40 -9.82
C HIS A 249 -21.74 25.67 -10.61
N GLY A 250 -20.50 26.16 -10.48
CA GLY A 250 -19.97 27.23 -11.32
C GLY A 250 -19.57 26.76 -12.73
N LYS A 251 -18.78 27.58 -13.42
CA LYS A 251 -18.28 27.29 -14.77
C LYS A 251 -17.42 26.02 -14.80
N GLU A 252 -17.27 25.45 -16.00
CA GLU A 252 -16.38 24.31 -16.21
C GLU A 252 -14.93 24.70 -16.03
N PHE A 253 -14.18 23.78 -15.45
CA PHE A 253 -12.72 23.76 -15.39
C PHE A 253 -12.25 22.53 -16.17
N ARG A 254 -11.74 22.72 -17.38
CA ARG A 254 -11.29 21.65 -18.27
C ARG A 254 -9.78 21.56 -18.25
N PHE A 255 -9.21 20.41 -17.83
CA PHE A 255 -7.76 20.26 -17.69
C PHE A 255 -7.01 20.48 -19.01
N ALA A 256 -7.60 20.07 -20.14
CA ALA A 256 -7.03 20.26 -21.48
C ALA A 256 -7.23 21.66 -22.07
N ARG A 257 -7.91 22.60 -21.36
CA ARG A 257 -8.26 23.93 -21.87
C ARG A 257 -7.85 25.03 -20.90
N PRO A 258 -6.63 25.57 -21.01
CA PRO A 258 -6.10 26.60 -20.10
C PRO A 258 -6.98 27.84 -19.96
N GLU A 259 -7.67 28.23 -21.01
CA GLU A 259 -8.59 29.36 -21.02
C GLU A 259 -9.76 29.20 -20.02
N THR A 260 -10.02 27.98 -19.56
CA THR A 260 -11.08 27.72 -18.57
C THR A 260 -10.58 27.78 -17.13
N TRP A 261 -9.25 27.81 -16.89
CA TRP A 261 -8.69 27.71 -15.54
C TRP A 261 -8.90 29.00 -14.74
N GLY A 262 -8.62 30.17 -15.36
CA GLY A 262 -8.51 31.45 -14.65
C GLY A 262 -7.24 31.51 -13.80
N ASP A 263 -7.09 32.58 -13.04
CA ASP A 263 -5.95 32.76 -12.17
C ASP A 263 -5.92 31.74 -11.04
N PRO A 264 -4.75 31.18 -10.68
CA PRO A 264 -4.64 30.28 -9.54
C PRO A 264 -4.75 31.05 -8.22
N ASP A 265 -5.37 30.41 -7.21
CA ASP A 265 -5.45 30.93 -5.85
C ASP A 265 -4.11 30.87 -5.12
N ALA A 266 -3.24 29.92 -5.50
CA ALA A 266 -1.85 29.82 -5.03
C ALA A 266 -0.94 29.33 -6.16
N ALA A 267 0.28 29.88 -6.20
CA ALA A 267 1.34 29.44 -7.10
C ALA A 267 2.68 29.38 -6.35
N THR A 268 3.43 28.29 -6.57
CA THR A 268 4.73 28.07 -5.94
C THR A 268 5.76 27.59 -6.94
N MET A 269 7.03 27.83 -6.63
CA MET A 269 8.17 27.28 -7.36
C MET A 269 9.26 26.86 -6.38
N GLN A 270 9.68 25.60 -6.48
CA GLN A 270 10.80 25.08 -5.70
C GLN A 270 11.83 24.41 -6.61
N VAL A 271 13.10 24.60 -6.30
CA VAL A 271 14.19 23.89 -6.98
C VAL A 271 14.53 22.64 -6.19
N THR A 272 14.48 21.50 -6.85
CA THR A 272 14.78 20.19 -6.28
C THR A 272 15.93 19.52 -7.01
N ASP A 273 16.77 18.78 -6.30
CA ASP A 273 17.89 18.04 -6.91
C ASP A 273 17.42 16.99 -7.91
N ARG A 274 16.26 16.40 -7.68
CA ARG A 274 15.74 15.25 -8.44
C ARG A 274 14.96 15.66 -9.67
N TYR A 275 14.15 16.72 -9.57
CA TYR A 275 13.17 17.09 -10.59
C TYR A 275 13.47 18.44 -11.25
N GLY A 276 14.54 19.15 -10.83
CA GLY A 276 14.81 20.53 -11.23
C GLY A 276 13.82 21.49 -10.60
N ALA A 277 13.42 22.53 -11.33
CA ALA A 277 12.36 23.41 -10.85
C ALA A 277 10.99 22.68 -10.89
N ALA A 278 10.31 22.70 -9.76
CA ALA A 278 8.94 22.22 -9.61
C ALA A 278 8.03 23.44 -9.45
N ARG A 279 7.10 23.62 -10.37
CA ARG A 279 6.12 24.71 -10.40
C ARG A 279 4.76 24.13 -10.10
N ALA A 280 4.11 24.62 -9.06
CA ALA A 280 2.77 24.19 -8.70
C ALA A 280 1.80 25.37 -8.74
N MET A 281 0.64 25.15 -9.32
CA MET A 281 -0.50 26.07 -9.34
C MET A 281 -1.69 25.40 -8.69
N ALA A 282 -2.45 26.10 -7.88
CA ALA A 282 -3.60 25.55 -7.18
C ALA A 282 -4.84 26.41 -7.35
N TRP A 283 -6.00 25.77 -7.48
CA TRP A 283 -7.32 26.37 -7.54
C TRP A 283 -8.21 25.75 -6.47
N ASP A 284 -8.83 26.62 -5.67
CA ASP A 284 -9.62 26.20 -4.52
C ASP A 284 -11.06 25.83 -4.90
N ARG A 285 -11.70 24.97 -4.10
CA ARG A 285 -13.09 24.51 -4.22
C ARG A 285 -13.46 23.91 -5.58
N ILE A 286 -12.49 23.41 -6.32
CA ILE A 286 -12.75 22.68 -7.56
C ILE A 286 -13.36 21.31 -7.23
N HIS A 287 -14.47 20.97 -7.85
CA HIS A 287 -15.26 19.78 -7.52
C HIS A 287 -15.81 19.07 -8.77
N PRO A 288 -16.06 17.74 -8.72
CA PRO A 288 -16.71 17.03 -9.81
C PRO A 288 -18.20 17.39 -9.88
N ARG A 289 -18.76 17.32 -11.08
CA ARG A 289 -20.23 17.25 -11.26
C ARG A 289 -20.65 15.80 -11.14
N LEU A 290 -21.21 15.42 -10.02
CA LEU A 290 -21.72 14.08 -9.79
C LEU A 290 -23.05 13.86 -10.53
N THR A 291 -23.31 12.62 -10.91
CA THR A 291 -24.57 12.18 -11.52
C THR A 291 -25.03 10.91 -10.85
N THR A 292 -26.33 10.65 -10.81
CA THR A 292 -26.94 9.42 -10.27
C THR A 292 -26.67 8.22 -11.19
N ARG A 293 -25.38 7.98 -11.51
CA ARG A 293 -24.92 6.89 -12.37
C ARG A 293 -23.62 6.32 -11.80
N SER A 294 -23.24 5.15 -12.27
CA SER A 294 -22.00 4.47 -11.86
C SER A 294 -21.88 4.37 -10.33
N ALA A 295 -20.83 4.87 -9.76
CA ALA A 295 -20.55 4.79 -8.31
C ALA A 295 -21.57 5.53 -7.41
N TRP A 296 -22.52 6.27 -7.97
CA TRP A 296 -23.53 7.05 -7.25
C TRP A 296 -24.97 6.61 -7.58
N ILE A 297 -25.13 5.43 -8.23
CA ILE A 297 -26.44 4.94 -8.66
C ILE A 297 -27.36 4.66 -7.47
N ASP A 298 -26.80 4.12 -6.38
CA ASP A 298 -27.52 3.76 -5.16
C ASP A 298 -27.54 4.89 -4.12
N HIS A 299 -27.07 6.10 -4.50
CA HIS A 299 -27.07 7.22 -3.57
C HIS A 299 -28.48 7.78 -3.41
N GLU A 300 -28.99 7.69 -2.20
CA GLU A 300 -30.30 8.26 -1.86
C GLU A 300 -30.22 9.76 -1.58
N GLY A 301 -31.17 10.51 -2.09
CA GLY A 301 -31.28 11.95 -1.88
C GLY A 301 -30.43 12.79 -2.82
N GLU A 302 -30.09 14.02 -2.39
CA GLU A 302 -29.32 14.97 -3.19
C GLU A 302 -27.84 14.59 -3.20
N LEU A 303 -27.26 14.47 -4.40
CA LEU A 303 -25.83 14.17 -4.56
C LEU A 303 -24.97 15.23 -3.84
N PRO A 304 -23.91 14.80 -3.10
CA PRO A 304 -23.09 15.73 -2.33
C PRO A 304 -22.28 16.67 -3.23
N LEU A 305 -21.95 17.85 -2.72
CA LEU A 305 -20.94 18.73 -3.28
C LEU A 305 -19.62 18.44 -2.58
N ILE A 306 -18.64 17.86 -3.33
CA ILE A 306 -17.34 17.45 -2.78
C ILE A 306 -16.30 18.43 -3.28
N GLU A 307 -16.15 19.54 -2.56
CA GLU A 307 -15.16 20.58 -2.87
C GLU A 307 -13.76 20.18 -2.37
N GLY A 308 -12.75 20.65 -3.09
CA GLY A 308 -11.34 20.45 -2.72
C GLY A 308 -10.42 21.35 -3.52
N THR A 309 -9.13 21.31 -3.24
CA THR A 309 -8.11 22.08 -3.95
C THR A 309 -7.52 21.25 -5.09
N LEU A 310 -7.60 21.76 -6.31
CA LEU A 310 -6.96 21.18 -7.48
C LEU A 310 -5.55 21.75 -7.62
N ILE A 311 -4.56 20.88 -7.80
CA ILE A 311 -3.14 21.27 -7.92
C ILE A 311 -2.63 20.77 -9.27
N ARG A 312 -1.96 21.65 -10.02
CA ARG A 312 -1.23 21.30 -11.24
C ARG A 312 0.26 21.46 -10.98
N LEU A 313 1.00 20.36 -11.10
CA LEU A 313 2.45 20.32 -10.92
C LEU A 313 3.14 20.12 -12.25
N GLU A 314 4.15 20.94 -12.52
CA GLU A 314 5.12 20.79 -13.61
C GLU A 314 6.54 20.70 -13.02
N VAL A 315 7.36 19.84 -13.61
CA VAL A 315 8.76 19.67 -13.21
C VAL A 315 9.65 19.74 -14.46
N ASP A 316 10.90 20.17 -14.30
CA ASP A 316 11.82 20.32 -15.44
C ASP A 316 12.31 18.95 -15.97
N ARG A 317 12.43 17.94 -15.12
CA ARG A 317 12.96 16.62 -15.48
C ARG A 317 12.40 15.48 -14.64
N LEU A 318 12.42 14.27 -15.18
CA LEU A 318 12.15 13.04 -14.45
C LEU A 318 13.46 12.29 -14.14
N PRO A 319 13.58 11.63 -12.96
CA PRO A 319 14.79 10.90 -12.57
C PRO A 319 15.19 9.76 -13.52
N GLY A 320 14.23 9.19 -14.23
CA GLY A 320 14.44 8.10 -15.19
C GLY A 320 14.64 8.55 -16.64
N GLY A 321 14.73 9.87 -16.90
CA GLY A 321 14.66 10.43 -18.25
C GLY A 321 13.23 10.49 -18.80
N GLY A 322 13.06 11.06 -19.97
CA GLY A 322 11.76 11.30 -20.59
C GLY A 322 11.19 12.69 -20.28
N ASP A 323 10.26 13.12 -21.11
CA ASP A 323 9.63 14.43 -20.99
C ASP A 323 8.58 14.40 -19.87
N PRO A 324 8.68 15.29 -18.87
CA PRO A 324 7.69 15.36 -17.80
C PRO A 324 6.38 15.94 -18.33
N LEU A 325 5.30 15.20 -18.16
CA LEU A 325 3.96 15.70 -18.41
C LEU A 325 3.40 16.36 -17.14
N PRO A 326 2.59 17.43 -17.28
CA PRO A 326 1.91 18.04 -16.14
C PRO A 326 1.10 17.03 -15.34
N LEU A 327 1.21 17.09 -14.02
CA LEU A 327 0.52 16.22 -13.09
C LEU A 327 -0.64 16.98 -12.44
N TRP A 328 -1.83 16.40 -12.46
CA TRP A 328 -3.00 16.93 -11.79
C TRP A 328 -3.26 16.16 -10.50
N LEU A 329 -3.29 16.87 -9.37
CA LEU A 329 -3.64 16.34 -8.06
C LEU A 329 -4.89 17.05 -7.54
N TRP A 330 -5.66 16.35 -6.74
CA TRP A 330 -6.80 16.92 -6.04
C TRP A 330 -6.73 16.54 -4.56
N SER A 331 -6.79 17.54 -3.69
CA SER A 331 -6.87 17.40 -2.24
C SER A 331 -8.30 17.66 -1.78
N SER A 332 -8.79 16.86 -0.83
CA SER A 332 -10.09 17.09 -0.18
C SER A 332 -10.11 18.32 0.74
N LYS A 333 -8.95 18.92 1.01
CA LYS A 333 -8.83 20.16 1.79
C LYS A 333 -9.03 21.37 0.89
N THR A 334 -9.76 22.36 1.38
CA THR A 334 -9.93 23.67 0.75
C THR A 334 -9.07 24.72 1.44
N GLY A 335 -8.83 25.85 0.75
CA GLY A 335 -8.10 26.98 1.32
C GLY A 335 -6.59 26.70 1.53
N LEU A 336 -5.97 25.87 0.69
CA LEU A 336 -4.55 25.56 0.79
C LEU A 336 -3.70 26.76 0.35
N GLY A 337 -2.77 27.20 1.22
CA GLY A 337 -1.73 28.15 0.88
C GLY A 337 -0.56 27.51 0.11
N GLY A 338 0.40 28.35 -0.36
CA GLY A 338 1.53 27.87 -1.16
C GLY A 338 2.36 26.78 -0.47
N THR A 339 2.69 26.94 0.81
CA THR A 339 3.42 25.93 1.60
C THR A 339 2.64 24.62 1.69
N ASP A 340 1.32 24.71 1.86
CA ASP A 340 0.46 23.54 1.89
C ASP A 340 0.44 22.78 0.57
N VAL A 341 0.39 23.49 -0.54
CA VAL A 341 0.47 22.93 -1.91
C VAL A 341 1.77 22.17 -2.10
N ASP A 342 2.89 22.74 -1.65
CA ASP A 342 4.20 22.11 -1.75
C ASP A 342 4.29 20.80 -0.95
N LEU A 343 3.77 20.77 0.26
CA LEU A 343 3.72 19.56 1.07
C LEU A 343 2.91 18.44 0.39
N ARG A 344 1.80 18.78 -0.31
CA ARG A 344 0.94 17.78 -0.98
C ARG A 344 1.63 17.17 -2.20
N TRP A 345 2.17 17.99 -3.10
CA TRP A 345 2.83 17.39 -4.26
C TRP A 345 4.10 16.62 -3.88
N GLN A 346 4.84 17.05 -2.86
CA GLN A 346 5.97 16.29 -2.33
C GLN A 346 5.52 14.95 -1.74
N ALA A 347 4.46 14.93 -0.93
CA ALA A 347 3.87 13.70 -0.40
C ALA A 347 3.43 12.76 -1.52
N PHE A 348 2.78 13.29 -2.58
CA PHE A 348 2.40 12.49 -3.73
C PHE A 348 3.60 11.85 -4.44
N LEU A 349 4.66 12.60 -4.67
CA LEU A 349 5.89 12.06 -5.29
C LEU A 349 6.57 11.00 -4.41
N ARG A 350 6.38 11.06 -3.09
CA ARG A 350 6.87 10.04 -2.14
C ARG A 350 6.11 8.72 -2.26
N ARG A 351 4.92 8.68 -2.83
CA ARG A 351 4.19 7.43 -3.10
C ARG A 351 5.04 6.41 -3.86
N PHE A 352 5.95 6.85 -4.70
CA PHE A 352 6.89 5.97 -5.41
C PHE A 352 7.79 5.13 -4.49
N ASP A 353 7.93 5.47 -3.22
CA ASP A 353 8.67 4.65 -2.25
C ASP A 353 7.93 3.32 -1.99
N LEU A 354 6.60 3.30 -2.09
CA LEU A 354 5.82 2.07 -2.02
C LEU A 354 6.12 1.13 -3.20
N GLU A 355 6.37 1.66 -4.39
CA GLU A 355 6.79 0.86 -5.55
C GLU A 355 8.19 0.23 -5.33
N HIS A 356 9.10 0.95 -4.68
CA HIS A 356 10.39 0.39 -4.25
C HIS A 356 10.21 -0.73 -3.23
N THR A 357 9.28 -0.57 -2.30
CA THR A 357 8.92 -1.61 -1.33
C THR A 357 8.31 -2.83 -2.04
N PHE A 358 7.41 -2.65 -3.01
CA PHE A 358 6.88 -3.76 -3.80
C PHE A 358 7.98 -4.49 -4.57
N ARG A 359 8.95 -3.77 -5.12
CA ARG A 359 10.12 -4.40 -5.75
C ARG A 359 10.90 -5.24 -4.75
N MET A 360 11.16 -4.73 -3.56
CA MET A 360 11.86 -5.44 -2.49
C MET A 360 11.10 -6.71 -2.09
N VAL A 361 9.81 -6.61 -1.78
CA VAL A 361 9.02 -7.77 -1.34
C VAL A 361 8.83 -8.81 -2.44
N LYS A 362 8.67 -8.41 -3.71
CA LYS A 362 8.54 -9.33 -4.85
C LYS A 362 9.85 -9.97 -5.25
N GLN A 363 10.91 -9.17 -5.41
CA GLN A 363 12.17 -9.63 -6.01
C GLN A 363 13.14 -10.18 -4.98
N THR A 364 13.15 -9.67 -3.74
CA THR A 364 14.10 -10.08 -2.71
C THR A 364 13.46 -11.03 -1.70
N LEU A 365 12.30 -10.69 -1.14
CA LEU A 365 11.60 -11.55 -0.18
C LEU A 365 10.75 -12.64 -0.85
N GLY A 366 10.53 -12.59 -2.17
CA GLY A 366 9.83 -13.63 -2.91
C GLY A 366 8.32 -13.69 -2.64
N TRP A 367 7.67 -12.54 -2.34
CA TRP A 367 6.24 -12.48 -2.05
C TRP A 367 5.38 -13.24 -3.06
N THR A 368 5.65 -13.12 -4.36
CA THR A 368 4.85 -13.74 -5.42
C THR A 368 5.41 -15.09 -5.90
N ARG A 369 6.35 -15.71 -5.17
CA ARG A 369 7.03 -16.94 -5.60
C ARG A 369 6.31 -18.23 -5.20
N PRO A 370 5.68 -18.35 -4.01
CA PRO A 370 5.01 -19.58 -3.63
C PRO A 370 3.87 -19.93 -4.60
N LYS A 371 3.78 -21.19 -4.97
CA LYS A 371 2.70 -21.71 -5.80
C LYS A 371 1.57 -22.23 -4.91
N LEU A 372 0.96 -21.31 -4.16
CA LEU A 372 -0.16 -21.60 -3.28
C LEU A 372 -1.44 -21.80 -4.08
N ARG A 373 -2.29 -22.72 -3.64
CA ARG A 373 -3.59 -22.96 -4.25
C ARG A 373 -4.67 -22.11 -3.59
N SER A 374 -4.69 -22.12 -2.23
CA SER A 374 -5.69 -21.42 -1.44
C SER A 374 -5.37 -19.92 -1.37
N PRO A 375 -6.38 -19.06 -1.56
CA PRO A 375 -6.26 -17.63 -1.33
C PRO A 375 -5.85 -17.28 0.11
N GLU A 376 -6.35 -18.02 1.10
CA GLU A 376 -6.03 -17.82 2.53
C GLU A 376 -4.55 -18.11 2.80
N ALA A 377 -3.98 -19.15 2.18
CA ALA A 377 -2.55 -19.40 2.28
C ALA A 377 -1.71 -18.27 1.69
N ALA A 378 -2.20 -17.63 0.62
CA ALA A 378 -1.57 -16.45 0.05
C ALA A 378 -1.70 -15.24 0.98
N ASP A 379 -2.83 -15.09 1.68
CA ASP A 379 -3.01 -14.05 2.69
C ASP A 379 -2.06 -14.28 3.88
N HIS A 380 -1.91 -15.52 4.38
CA HIS A 380 -0.92 -15.85 5.42
C HIS A 380 0.50 -15.50 4.98
N TRP A 381 0.90 -15.89 3.77
CA TRP A 381 2.22 -15.55 3.23
C TRP A 381 2.43 -14.04 3.11
N THR A 382 1.41 -13.31 2.67
CA THR A 382 1.46 -11.84 2.57
C THR A 382 1.72 -11.20 3.95
N TRP A 383 1.07 -11.68 5.00
CA TRP A 383 1.32 -11.22 6.37
C TRP A 383 2.73 -11.55 6.86
N LEU A 384 3.28 -12.72 6.54
CA LEU A 384 4.68 -13.04 6.87
C LEU A 384 5.67 -12.10 6.16
N ILE A 385 5.40 -11.76 4.90
CA ILE A 385 6.21 -10.78 4.14
C ILE A 385 6.15 -9.39 4.76
N ILE A 386 4.97 -8.91 5.15
CA ILE A 386 4.80 -7.62 5.84
C ILE A 386 5.60 -7.63 7.15
N THR A 387 5.48 -8.70 7.92
CA THR A 387 6.18 -8.86 9.21
C THR A 387 7.69 -8.92 9.02
N ALA A 388 8.18 -9.63 8.00
CA ALA A 388 9.59 -9.66 7.65
C ALA A 388 10.11 -8.27 7.28
N HIS A 389 9.40 -7.53 6.42
CA HIS A 389 9.76 -6.17 6.05
C HIS A 389 9.78 -5.22 7.27
N THR A 390 8.80 -5.36 8.16
CA THR A 390 8.73 -4.58 9.41
C THR A 390 9.92 -4.87 10.31
N GLN A 391 10.31 -6.14 10.49
CA GLN A 391 11.50 -6.51 11.26
C GLN A 391 12.77 -5.87 10.68
N LEU A 392 12.94 -5.87 9.34
CA LEU A 392 14.06 -5.18 8.71
C LEU A 392 14.07 -3.68 9.02
N ARG A 393 12.88 -3.05 9.01
CA ARG A 393 12.76 -1.62 9.32
C ARG A 393 13.15 -1.34 10.78
N LEU A 394 12.66 -2.12 11.72
CA LEU A 394 12.95 -1.97 13.16
C LEU A 394 14.41 -2.25 13.48
N THR A 395 15.04 -3.20 12.80
CA THR A 395 16.45 -3.56 13.03
C THR A 395 17.43 -2.73 12.21
N ARG A 396 16.98 -1.80 11.35
CA ARG A 396 17.83 -0.93 10.54
C ARG A 396 18.89 -0.17 11.36
N PRO A 397 18.58 0.41 12.54
CA PRO A 397 19.58 1.08 13.35
C PRO A 397 20.65 0.15 13.97
N LEU A 398 20.35 -1.16 14.05
CA LEU A 398 21.22 -2.19 14.62
C LEU A 398 22.09 -2.89 13.56
N ALA A 399 21.74 -2.72 12.28
CA ALA A 399 22.37 -3.46 11.19
C ALA A 399 23.72 -2.90 10.81
N GLU A 400 24.69 -3.80 10.63
CA GLU A 400 25.98 -3.48 10.03
C GLU A 400 25.84 -3.33 8.51
N ASP A 401 26.60 -2.40 7.91
CA ASP A 401 26.66 -2.26 6.45
C ASP A 401 27.55 -3.34 5.81
N LEU A 402 27.02 -4.54 5.67
CA LEU A 402 27.67 -5.63 4.94
C LEU A 402 27.61 -5.37 3.43
N ARG A 403 28.37 -4.36 3.00
CA ARG A 403 28.42 -3.90 1.63
C ARG A 403 29.17 -4.85 0.70
N ARG A 404 28.78 -4.90 -0.54
CA ARG A 404 29.53 -5.54 -1.62
C ARG A 404 30.71 -4.65 -2.05
N PRO A 405 31.78 -5.20 -2.65
CA PRO A 405 32.98 -4.44 -3.00
C PRO A 405 32.72 -3.16 -3.85
N TRP A 406 31.69 -3.17 -4.67
CA TRP A 406 31.32 -2.04 -5.53
C TRP A 406 30.31 -1.06 -4.90
N GLU A 407 29.79 -1.35 -3.72
CA GLU A 407 28.84 -0.48 -3.03
C GLU A 407 29.59 0.56 -2.19
N ARG A 408 29.13 1.80 -2.24
CA ARG A 408 29.64 2.87 -1.37
C ARG A 408 29.17 2.67 0.07
N PRO A 409 29.99 2.99 1.09
CA PRO A 409 29.55 3.01 2.46
C PRO A 409 28.41 4.03 2.64
N VAL A 410 27.47 3.70 3.52
CA VAL A 410 26.37 4.60 3.91
C VAL A 410 26.17 4.54 5.41
N GLU A 411 25.68 5.61 5.97
CA GLU A 411 25.27 5.67 7.37
C GLU A 411 24.17 4.65 7.69
N PRO A 412 24.10 4.10 8.92
CA PRO A 412 23.11 3.12 9.31
C PRO A 412 21.68 3.53 8.99
N ASN A 413 21.34 4.80 9.21
CA ASN A 413 20.02 5.36 8.90
C ASN A 413 19.70 5.47 7.40
N ARG A 414 20.67 5.25 6.52
CA ARG A 414 20.52 5.24 5.06
C ARG A 414 20.61 3.85 4.44
N LEU A 415 20.78 2.81 5.26
CA LEU A 415 20.78 1.43 4.77
C LEU A 415 19.43 1.12 4.09
N THR A 416 19.49 0.51 2.91
CA THR A 416 18.30 0.04 2.20
C THR A 416 17.80 -1.28 2.80
N PRO A 417 16.52 -1.67 2.61
CA PRO A 417 15.99 -2.95 3.10
C PRO A 417 16.85 -4.16 2.70
N ALA A 418 17.35 -4.17 1.48
CA ALA A 418 18.22 -5.25 0.99
C ALA A 418 19.58 -5.29 1.72
N ARG A 419 20.14 -4.14 2.11
CA ARG A 419 21.39 -4.08 2.88
C ARG A 419 21.17 -4.52 4.33
N VAL A 420 20.10 -4.08 4.97
CA VAL A 420 19.73 -4.54 6.32
C VAL A 420 19.54 -6.06 6.34
N ARG A 421 18.83 -6.61 5.33
CA ARG A 421 18.62 -8.04 5.24
C ARG A 421 19.89 -8.85 5.13
N ARG A 422 20.92 -8.36 4.42
CA ARG A 422 22.22 -9.04 4.37
C ARG A 422 22.87 -9.22 5.74
N GLY A 423 22.71 -8.23 6.63
CA GLY A 423 23.21 -8.27 8.00
C GLY A 423 22.29 -8.96 9.00
N PHE A 424 21.07 -9.29 8.62
CA PHE A 424 20.07 -9.78 9.58
C PHE A 424 20.47 -11.09 10.24
N ARG A 425 21.19 -11.98 9.55
CA ARG A 425 21.71 -13.23 10.12
C ARG A 425 22.60 -12.97 11.34
N ASN A 426 23.36 -11.87 11.38
CA ASN A 426 24.19 -11.49 12.51
C ASN A 426 23.35 -10.95 13.69
N LEU A 427 22.21 -10.36 13.40
CA LEU A 427 21.27 -9.85 14.41
C LEU A 427 20.37 -10.95 14.98
N ARG A 428 20.03 -11.96 14.16
CA ARG A 428 19.08 -13.00 14.53
C ARG A 428 19.43 -13.73 15.85
N PRO A 429 20.69 -14.10 16.15
CA PRO A 429 21.05 -14.81 17.38
C PRO A 429 20.82 -14.01 18.67
N ILE A 430 20.86 -12.68 18.58
CA ILE A 430 20.67 -11.80 19.75
C ILE A 430 19.20 -11.39 19.93
N LEU A 431 18.35 -11.59 18.92
CA LEU A 431 16.93 -11.28 18.98
C LEU A 431 16.14 -12.45 19.60
N PRO A 432 15.01 -12.18 20.31
CA PRO A 432 14.17 -13.23 20.89
C PRO A 432 13.67 -14.24 19.85
N CYS A 433 13.64 -15.50 20.24
CA CYS A 433 13.06 -16.58 19.46
C CYS A 433 12.02 -17.35 20.30
N PRO A 434 10.76 -16.90 20.30
CA PRO A 434 9.70 -17.55 21.08
C PRO A 434 9.31 -18.93 20.54
N ALA A 435 9.68 -19.26 19.28
CA ALA A 435 9.36 -20.55 18.68
C ALA A 435 10.06 -21.70 19.40
N ARG A 436 9.30 -22.74 19.72
CA ARG A 436 9.81 -23.92 20.42
C ARG A 436 10.59 -24.83 19.47
N ALA A 437 11.58 -25.53 20.00
CA ALA A 437 12.28 -26.57 19.25
C ALA A 437 11.28 -27.63 18.75
N PRO A 438 11.46 -28.16 17.54
CA PRO A 438 10.60 -29.23 17.03
C PRO A 438 10.75 -30.48 17.90
N LYS A 439 9.63 -31.15 18.14
CA LYS A 439 9.68 -32.46 18.79
C LYS A 439 10.34 -33.45 17.84
N PRO A 440 11.18 -34.36 18.33
CA PRO A 440 11.72 -35.44 17.53
C PRO A 440 10.57 -36.21 16.86
N SER A 441 10.60 -36.31 15.55
CA SER A 441 9.63 -37.08 14.78
C SER A 441 10.33 -38.00 13.79
N ARG A 442 9.80 -39.18 13.60
CA ARG A 442 10.23 -40.04 12.49
C ARG A 442 9.62 -39.53 11.19
N PRO A 443 10.35 -39.63 10.05
CA PRO A 443 9.74 -39.34 8.77
C PRO A 443 8.46 -40.15 8.59
N GLY A 444 7.38 -39.50 8.13
CA GLY A 444 6.16 -40.20 7.77
C GLY A 444 6.41 -41.16 6.61
N PRO A 445 5.56 -42.20 6.44
CA PRO A 445 5.76 -43.21 5.40
C PRO A 445 5.67 -42.65 3.97
N GLY A 446 5.36 -41.39 3.82
CA GLY A 446 5.15 -40.78 2.52
C GLY A 446 3.88 -41.28 1.83
N ARG A 447 3.68 -40.88 0.60
CA ARG A 447 2.59 -41.36 -0.23
C ARG A 447 2.95 -42.73 -0.78
N PRO A 448 2.06 -43.75 -0.68
CA PRO A 448 2.32 -45.08 -1.26
C PRO A 448 2.65 -44.99 -2.76
N LEU A 449 3.64 -45.75 -3.20
CA LEU A 449 4.00 -45.86 -4.61
C LEU A 449 2.75 -46.24 -5.47
N GLY A 450 2.57 -45.54 -6.58
CA GLY A 450 1.42 -45.76 -7.46
C GLY A 450 0.11 -45.14 -7.02
N SER A 451 0.03 -44.53 -5.83
CA SER A 451 -1.15 -43.85 -5.36
C SER A 451 -1.39 -42.56 -6.19
N LYS A 452 -2.51 -42.49 -6.90
CA LYS A 452 -2.94 -41.33 -7.69
C LYS A 452 -4.18 -40.70 -7.07
N ASN A 453 -4.35 -39.40 -7.22
CA ASN A 453 -5.60 -38.75 -6.86
C ASN A 453 -6.71 -39.22 -7.81
N LYS A 454 -7.80 -39.77 -7.27
CA LYS A 454 -8.91 -40.26 -8.06
C LYS A 454 -9.86 -39.16 -8.53
N GLN A 455 -9.87 -38.04 -7.83
CA GLN A 455 -10.71 -36.90 -8.16
C GLN A 455 -9.81 -35.78 -8.77
N PRO A 456 -10.16 -35.22 -9.94
CA PRO A 456 -9.49 -34.04 -10.47
C PRO A 456 -9.70 -32.87 -9.52
N ALA A 457 -8.72 -31.97 -9.46
CA ALA A 457 -8.87 -30.73 -8.70
C ALA A 457 -9.96 -29.85 -9.36
N ALA A 458 -10.77 -29.20 -8.52
CA ALA A 458 -11.73 -28.22 -8.99
C ALA A 458 -11.01 -27.10 -9.78
N ARG A 459 -11.66 -26.60 -10.81
CA ARG A 459 -11.19 -25.45 -11.59
C ARG A 459 -12.13 -24.28 -11.35
N TYR A 460 -11.58 -23.09 -11.33
CA TYR A 460 -12.32 -21.87 -11.02
C TYR A 460 -12.13 -20.84 -12.14
N ASP A 461 -13.20 -20.19 -12.51
CA ASP A 461 -13.19 -19.10 -13.48
C ASP A 461 -12.48 -17.87 -12.91
N VAL A 462 -11.97 -17.04 -13.81
CA VAL A 462 -11.33 -15.79 -13.45
C VAL A 462 -12.39 -14.70 -13.35
N GLY A 463 -12.55 -14.13 -12.17
CA GLY A 463 -13.50 -13.06 -11.90
C GLY A 463 -13.03 -11.68 -12.36
N LYS A 464 -13.88 -10.69 -12.14
CA LYS A 464 -13.58 -9.25 -12.35
C LYS A 464 -14.05 -8.48 -11.12
N THR A 465 -13.31 -7.43 -10.75
CA THR A 465 -13.80 -6.45 -9.78
C THR A 465 -14.94 -5.65 -10.41
N VAL A 466 -15.92 -5.31 -9.59
CA VAL A 466 -17.00 -4.42 -10.00
C VAL A 466 -16.52 -2.99 -9.86
N ARG A 467 -16.47 -2.28 -10.96
CA ARG A 467 -16.14 -0.84 -10.97
C ARG A 467 -17.41 0.04 -11.00
N ARG A 468 -18.59 -0.57 -11.20
CA ARG A 468 -19.87 0.11 -11.32
C ARG A 468 -20.98 -0.73 -10.70
N PRO A 469 -21.82 -0.19 -9.84
CA PRO A 469 -23.00 -0.88 -9.29
C PRO A 469 -23.94 -1.47 -10.35
N GLU A 470 -24.09 -0.81 -11.51
CA GLU A 470 -24.88 -1.30 -12.65
C GLU A 470 -24.51 -2.72 -13.08
N THR A 471 -23.22 -3.10 -12.93
CA THR A 471 -22.74 -4.45 -13.28
C THR A 471 -23.19 -5.52 -12.28
N ILE A 472 -23.55 -5.12 -11.06
CA ILE A 472 -24.10 -6.01 -10.03
C ILE A 472 -25.55 -6.34 -10.36
N ILE A 473 -26.33 -5.32 -10.71
CA ILE A 473 -27.76 -5.44 -11.04
C ILE A 473 -27.97 -6.34 -12.26
N GLU A 474 -27.16 -6.18 -13.32
CA GLU A 474 -27.21 -7.05 -14.49
C GLU A 474 -26.88 -8.51 -14.21
N ARG A 475 -26.04 -8.79 -13.20
CA ARG A 475 -25.69 -10.16 -12.80
C ARG A 475 -26.78 -10.84 -11.99
N ASP A 476 -27.47 -10.12 -11.13
CA ASP A 476 -28.57 -10.68 -10.34
C ASP A 476 -29.79 -10.94 -11.24
N GLN A 477 -30.03 -10.09 -12.24
CA GLN A 477 -31.07 -10.30 -13.26
C GLN A 477 -30.73 -11.46 -14.22
N ALA A 478 -29.46 -11.74 -14.48
CA ALA A 478 -29.03 -12.87 -15.32
C ALA A 478 -29.02 -14.22 -14.56
N ARG A 479 -29.18 -14.19 -13.22
CA ARG A 479 -29.22 -15.37 -12.35
C ARG A 479 -30.65 -15.71 -11.86
N SER A 480 -31.59 -14.81 -12.07
CA SER A 480 -33.03 -15.01 -11.86
C SER A 480 -33.73 -15.46 -13.18
#